data_d14bd666aad7d6f9771277ede2752f2e
#
_entry.id   d14bd666aad7d6f9771277ede2752f2e
#
_cell.length_a   1.000
_cell.length_b   1.000
_cell.length_c   1.000
_cell.angle_alpha   90.00
_cell.angle_beta   90.00
_cell.angle_gamma   90.00
#
_symmetry.space_group_name_H-M   'P 1'
#
loop_
_entity.id
_entity.type
_entity.pdbx_description
1 polymer ?
#
loop_
_entity_poly.entity_id
_entity_poly.type
_entity_poly.pdbx_seq_one_letter_code
_entity_poly.pdbx_strand_id
1 'polypeptide(L)'
;MDYISKIKKPITGDLDDFIAMFNETLSHSNGLLSQALDHIKNRGGKRMRPMLILLIAKAFGEITDVTQRSAVGLELLHTASLVHDDVVDESSQRRGQASVNATYDNKVAVLVGDYILSTALLNVSLTGSQDIVSYLARLGQTLSNGEILQLTNISNQEISEEVYYDVIRQKTAALFEACAGIGALSVGVDNEKVEAAKRFGSNIGVIFQIRDDIFDYYDSPEIGKPTGNDMAEGKLTLPVIYALNSTQDAEMMKLAFKVKEGDVSAEEISKLVRFAINNGGIEYAENRMKQFHDECLGFIDNYIADADIKESLKAYLDFVIKRKL
;
A
#
# COMPACT_ATOMS: atom_id res chain seq x y z
N MET A 1 2.02 -22.91 -1.48
CA MET A 1 0.77 -22.91 -0.66
C MET A 1 -0.15 -21.84 -1.24
N ASP A 2 -1.40 -22.15 -1.51
CA ASP A 2 -2.34 -21.15 -2.08
C ASP A 2 -2.92 -20.28 -0.97
N TYR A 3 -2.21 -19.21 -0.62
CA TYR A 3 -2.66 -18.24 0.38
C TYR A 3 -3.94 -17.53 -0.03
N ILE A 4 -4.09 -17.21 -1.32
CA ILE A 4 -5.24 -16.45 -1.82
C ILE A 4 -6.54 -17.22 -1.60
N SER A 5 -6.55 -18.52 -1.90
CA SER A 5 -7.74 -19.38 -1.64
C SER A 5 -8.08 -19.45 -0.15
N LYS A 6 -7.09 -19.53 0.74
CA LYS A 6 -7.32 -19.50 2.20
C LYS A 6 -7.90 -18.15 2.66
N ILE A 7 -7.36 -17.04 2.19
CA ILE A 7 -7.82 -15.70 2.53
C ILE A 7 -9.28 -15.51 2.09
N LYS A 8 -9.65 -15.96 0.89
CA LYS A 8 -10.99 -15.79 0.32
C LYS A 8 -12.05 -16.66 0.95
N LYS A 9 -11.69 -17.82 1.50
CA LYS A 9 -12.64 -18.87 1.92
C LYS A 9 -13.84 -18.33 2.70
N PRO A 10 -13.70 -17.54 3.78
CA PRO A 10 -14.86 -17.09 4.56
C PRO A 10 -15.63 -15.92 3.93
N ILE A 11 -15.11 -15.27 2.89
CA ILE A 11 -15.66 -14.04 2.27
C ILE A 11 -15.92 -14.19 0.77
N THR A 12 -16.00 -15.41 0.23
CA THR A 12 -16.10 -15.62 -1.22
C THR A 12 -17.30 -14.91 -1.84
N GLY A 13 -18.51 -15.09 -1.28
CA GLY A 13 -19.72 -14.41 -1.76
C GLY A 13 -19.63 -12.89 -1.62
N ASP A 14 -19.18 -12.42 -0.45
CA ASP A 14 -19.02 -10.98 -0.19
C ASP A 14 -18.01 -10.31 -1.15
N LEU A 15 -16.97 -11.06 -1.53
CA LEU A 15 -15.97 -10.58 -2.50
C LEU A 15 -16.53 -10.53 -3.92
N ASP A 16 -17.39 -11.50 -4.30
CA ASP A 16 -18.08 -11.51 -5.60
C ASP A 16 -19.05 -10.32 -5.70
N ASP A 17 -19.79 -10.01 -4.63
CA ASP A 17 -20.66 -8.83 -4.54
C ASP A 17 -19.84 -7.53 -4.66
N PHE A 18 -18.70 -7.45 -3.97
CA PHE A 18 -17.77 -6.31 -4.10
C PHE A 18 -17.32 -6.14 -5.56
N ILE A 19 -16.90 -7.21 -6.23
CA ILE A 19 -16.41 -7.15 -7.61
C ILE A 19 -17.53 -6.69 -8.55
N ALA A 20 -18.76 -7.18 -8.37
CA ALA A 20 -19.91 -6.76 -9.15
C ALA A 20 -20.18 -5.26 -8.97
N MET A 21 -20.27 -4.78 -7.72
CA MET A 21 -20.50 -3.36 -7.42
C MET A 21 -19.37 -2.46 -7.92
N PHE A 22 -18.10 -2.86 -7.77
CA PHE A 22 -16.94 -2.12 -8.26
C PHE A 22 -16.98 -1.96 -9.79
N ASN A 23 -17.27 -3.04 -10.51
CA ASN A 23 -17.35 -3.02 -11.97
C ASN A 23 -18.53 -2.18 -12.48
N GLU A 24 -19.68 -2.26 -11.83
CA GLU A 24 -20.85 -1.44 -12.14
C GLU A 24 -20.54 0.05 -11.91
N THR A 25 -19.95 0.38 -10.79
CA THR A 25 -19.61 1.76 -10.41
C THR A 25 -18.63 2.41 -11.40
N LEU A 26 -17.71 1.65 -11.97
CA LEU A 26 -16.77 2.13 -12.99
C LEU A 26 -17.30 1.98 -14.44
N SER A 27 -18.58 1.71 -14.63
CA SER A 27 -19.16 1.61 -15.96
C SER A 27 -19.64 2.99 -16.45
N HIS A 28 -19.31 3.34 -17.67
CA HIS A 28 -19.77 4.56 -18.33
C HIS A 28 -20.25 4.26 -19.74
N SER A 29 -21.26 4.99 -20.22
CA SER A 29 -21.99 4.61 -21.43
C SER A 29 -21.26 4.88 -22.74
N ASN A 30 -20.36 5.88 -22.81
CA ASN A 30 -19.74 6.26 -24.10
C ASN A 30 -18.41 7.00 -23.97
N GLY A 31 -17.62 6.95 -25.06
CA GLY A 31 -16.51 7.83 -25.36
C GLY A 31 -15.19 7.45 -24.66
N LEU A 32 -14.31 8.43 -24.60
CA LEU A 32 -12.95 8.28 -24.10
C LEU A 32 -12.90 7.86 -22.63
N LEU A 33 -13.82 8.39 -21.81
CA LEU A 33 -13.90 8.03 -20.40
C LEU A 33 -14.21 6.54 -20.21
N SER A 34 -15.18 5.99 -20.95
CA SER A 34 -15.49 4.55 -20.91
C SER A 34 -14.27 3.70 -21.26
N GLN A 35 -13.56 4.05 -22.34
CA GLN A 35 -12.36 3.33 -22.76
C GLN A 35 -11.25 3.36 -21.67
N ALA A 36 -11.02 4.51 -21.04
CA ALA A 36 -10.03 4.65 -19.99
C ALA A 36 -10.42 3.87 -18.72
N LEU A 37 -11.70 3.87 -18.32
CA LEU A 37 -12.20 3.09 -17.19
C LEU A 37 -12.12 1.58 -17.46
N ASP A 38 -12.42 1.13 -18.67
CA ASP A 38 -12.28 -0.27 -19.07
C ASP A 38 -10.81 -0.70 -19.09
N HIS A 39 -9.91 0.17 -19.55
CA HIS A 39 -8.47 -0.07 -19.47
C HIS A 39 -8.01 -0.28 -18.02
N ILE A 40 -8.52 0.51 -17.05
CA ILE A 40 -8.22 0.37 -15.62
C ILE A 40 -8.82 -0.92 -15.05
N LYS A 41 -10.08 -1.24 -15.34
CA LYS A 41 -10.76 -2.47 -14.87
C LYS A 41 -10.03 -3.73 -15.31
N ASN A 42 -9.57 -3.75 -16.56
CA ASN A 42 -8.91 -4.92 -17.16
C ASN A 42 -7.51 -5.19 -16.60
N ARG A 43 -6.91 -4.25 -15.86
CA ARG A 43 -5.58 -4.46 -15.21
C ARG A 43 -5.57 -5.55 -14.15
N GLY A 44 -6.73 -5.97 -13.68
CA GLY A 44 -6.86 -7.01 -12.66
C GLY A 44 -6.15 -6.65 -11.35
N GLY A 45 -6.03 -7.63 -10.49
CA GLY A 45 -5.30 -7.50 -9.22
C GLY A 45 -5.74 -8.59 -8.24
N LYS A 46 -4.92 -8.84 -7.23
CA LYS A 46 -5.20 -9.84 -6.19
C LYS A 46 -6.31 -9.41 -5.22
N ARG A 47 -6.80 -8.17 -5.34
CA ARG A 47 -7.88 -7.60 -4.50
C ARG A 47 -7.59 -7.70 -3.00
N MET A 48 -6.33 -7.58 -2.60
CA MET A 48 -5.92 -7.74 -1.20
C MET A 48 -6.60 -6.74 -0.26
N ARG A 49 -6.73 -5.46 -0.68
CA ARG A 49 -7.34 -4.41 0.14
C ARG A 49 -8.83 -4.66 0.40
N PRO A 50 -9.67 -4.89 -0.61
CA PRO A 50 -11.06 -5.30 -0.37
C PRO A 50 -11.18 -6.54 0.51
N MET A 51 -10.32 -7.56 0.32
CA MET A 51 -10.35 -8.74 1.19
C MET A 51 -10.07 -8.41 2.65
N LEU A 52 -9.15 -7.48 2.93
CA LEU A 52 -8.87 -7.04 4.31
C LEU A 52 -10.08 -6.34 4.93
N ILE A 53 -10.75 -5.45 4.19
CA ILE A 53 -11.96 -4.77 4.64
C ILE A 53 -13.04 -5.79 5.00
N LEU A 54 -13.32 -6.72 4.10
CA LEU A 54 -14.36 -7.73 4.27
C LEU A 54 -14.05 -8.69 5.42
N LEU A 55 -12.78 -9.12 5.58
CA LEU A 55 -12.37 -9.99 6.67
C LEU A 55 -12.52 -9.29 8.03
N ILE A 56 -12.12 -8.04 8.16
CA ILE A 56 -12.27 -7.28 9.42
C ILE A 56 -13.76 -7.00 9.70
N ALA A 57 -14.54 -6.63 8.70
CA ALA A 57 -15.99 -6.46 8.86
C ALA A 57 -16.64 -7.75 9.35
N LYS A 58 -16.33 -8.86 8.70
CA LYS A 58 -16.90 -10.18 9.06
C LYS A 58 -16.44 -10.70 10.42
N ALA A 59 -15.23 -10.32 10.84
CA ALA A 59 -14.71 -10.65 12.16
C ALA A 59 -15.51 -10.00 13.30
N PHE A 60 -16.08 -8.84 13.06
CA PHE A 60 -16.73 -8.01 14.05
C PHE A 60 -18.27 -7.92 13.89
N GLY A 61 -18.81 -8.28 12.73
CA GLY A 61 -20.24 -8.18 12.46
C GLY A 61 -20.65 -8.78 11.12
N GLU A 62 -21.79 -8.35 10.64
CA GLU A 62 -22.31 -8.75 9.33
C GLU A 62 -21.91 -7.75 8.24
N ILE A 63 -21.49 -8.27 7.10
CA ILE A 63 -21.20 -7.44 5.92
C ILE A 63 -22.54 -6.95 5.35
N THR A 64 -22.64 -5.65 5.16
CA THR A 64 -23.85 -4.98 4.66
C THR A 64 -23.52 -4.11 3.43
N ASP A 65 -24.53 -3.46 2.85
CA ASP A 65 -24.34 -2.47 1.78
C ASP A 65 -23.39 -1.34 2.21
N VAL A 66 -23.41 -0.96 3.49
CA VAL A 66 -22.45 0.04 4.05
C VAL A 66 -21.01 -0.47 3.91
N THR A 67 -20.75 -1.74 4.24
CA THR A 67 -19.42 -2.35 4.09
C THR A 67 -19.00 -2.42 2.63
N GLN A 68 -19.89 -2.87 1.74
CA GLN A 68 -19.60 -2.99 0.31
C GLN A 68 -19.29 -1.63 -0.33
N ARG A 69 -20.13 -0.60 -0.08
CA ARG A 69 -19.90 0.75 -0.58
C ARG A 69 -18.61 1.36 -0.04
N SER A 70 -18.28 1.10 1.22
CA SER A 70 -17.05 1.57 1.84
C SER A 70 -15.82 0.91 1.20
N ALA A 71 -15.89 -0.39 0.93
CA ALA A 71 -14.83 -1.13 0.26
C ALA A 71 -14.63 -0.64 -1.19
N VAL A 72 -15.72 -0.42 -1.93
CA VAL A 72 -15.68 0.14 -3.29
C VAL A 72 -15.09 1.55 -3.26
N GLY A 73 -15.55 2.41 -2.36
CA GLY A 73 -15.04 3.79 -2.23
C GLY A 73 -13.55 3.84 -1.93
N LEU A 74 -13.06 2.98 -1.03
CA LEU A 74 -11.63 2.92 -0.72
C LEU A 74 -10.80 2.40 -1.89
N GLU A 75 -11.23 1.33 -2.56
CA GLU A 75 -10.52 0.80 -3.73
C GLU A 75 -10.53 1.79 -4.90
N LEU A 76 -11.60 2.59 -5.07
CA LEU A 76 -11.67 3.67 -6.06
C LEU A 76 -10.71 4.81 -5.71
N LEU A 77 -10.66 5.26 -4.45
CA LEU A 77 -9.70 6.28 -4.01
C LEU A 77 -8.27 5.80 -4.29
N HIS A 78 -7.95 4.56 -3.94
CA HIS A 78 -6.63 4.00 -4.25
C HIS A 78 -6.37 3.92 -5.76
N THR A 79 -7.38 3.54 -6.55
CA THR A 79 -7.25 3.48 -8.02
C THR A 79 -6.98 4.88 -8.60
N ALA A 80 -7.67 5.91 -8.10
CA ALA A 80 -7.45 7.30 -8.48
C ALA A 80 -6.03 7.76 -8.14
N SER A 81 -5.55 7.46 -6.91
CA SER A 81 -4.19 7.82 -6.52
C SER A 81 -3.15 7.19 -7.45
N LEU A 82 -3.31 5.91 -7.80
CA LEU A 82 -2.40 5.24 -8.74
C LEU A 82 -2.38 5.87 -10.14
N VAL A 83 -3.53 6.38 -10.62
CA VAL A 83 -3.61 7.07 -11.92
C VAL A 83 -2.89 8.42 -11.85
N HIS A 84 -3.04 9.16 -10.75
CA HIS A 84 -2.34 10.43 -10.53
C HIS A 84 -0.83 10.21 -10.32
N ASP A 85 -0.44 9.19 -9.55
CA ASP A 85 0.96 8.83 -9.31
C ASP A 85 1.68 8.49 -10.61
N ASP A 86 1.02 7.75 -11.53
CA ASP A 86 1.59 7.46 -12.86
C ASP A 86 1.93 8.74 -13.65
N VAL A 87 1.18 9.84 -13.45
CA VAL A 87 1.47 11.14 -14.06
C VAL A 87 2.62 11.86 -13.35
N VAL A 88 2.62 11.84 -12.01
CA VAL A 88 3.64 12.48 -11.18
C VAL A 88 5.01 11.83 -11.38
N ASP A 89 5.04 10.49 -11.43
CA ASP A 89 6.26 9.68 -11.61
C ASP A 89 6.66 9.51 -13.08
N GLU A 90 5.92 10.12 -14.02
CA GLU A 90 6.10 9.94 -15.48
C GLU A 90 6.17 8.45 -15.90
N SER A 91 5.46 7.59 -15.18
CA SER A 91 5.47 6.15 -15.38
C SER A 91 4.75 5.77 -16.67
N SER A 92 5.43 5.01 -17.55
CA SER A 92 4.83 4.52 -18.79
C SER A 92 4.11 3.18 -18.64
N GLN A 93 4.35 2.46 -17.55
CA GLN A 93 3.79 1.13 -17.31
C GLN A 93 3.35 0.94 -15.85
N ARG A 94 2.27 0.18 -15.68
CA ARG A 94 1.80 -0.28 -14.37
C ARG A 94 1.30 -1.73 -14.46
N ARG A 95 1.86 -2.60 -13.62
CA ARG A 95 1.53 -4.05 -13.61
C ARG A 95 1.68 -4.72 -14.97
N GLY A 96 2.72 -4.37 -15.72
CA GLY A 96 3.02 -4.96 -17.03
C GLY A 96 2.14 -4.45 -18.18
N GLN A 97 1.30 -3.44 -17.94
CA GLN A 97 0.47 -2.79 -18.98
C GLN A 97 0.80 -1.30 -19.06
N ALA A 98 0.53 -0.69 -20.22
CA ALA A 98 0.68 0.75 -20.38
C ALA A 98 -0.16 1.51 -19.35
N SER A 99 0.39 2.56 -18.74
CA SER A 99 -0.33 3.45 -17.83
C SER A 99 -1.40 4.26 -18.58
N VAL A 100 -2.32 4.92 -17.86
CA VAL A 100 -3.37 5.74 -18.50
C VAL A 100 -2.76 6.91 -19.25
N ASN A 101 -1.78 7.60 -18.63
CA ASN A 101 -1.05 8.71 -19.25
C ASN A 101 -0.25 8.28 -20.49
N ALA A 102 0.34 7.07 -20.48
CA ALA A 102 1.04 6.54 -21.66
C ALA A 102 0.10 6.13 -22.79
N THR A 103 -1.13 5.72 -22.47
CA THR A 103 -2.12 5.30 -23.48
C THR A 103 -2.89 6.47 -24.07
N TYR A 104 -3.24 7.47 -23.25
CA TYR A 104 -4.11 8.57 -23.66
C TYR A 104 -3.43 9.95 -23.61
N ASP A 105 -2.81 10.34 -22.60
CA ASP A 105 -1.95 11.47 -22.23
C ASP A 105 -2.15 11.88 -20.75
N ASN A 106 -1.32 12.81 -20.27
CA ASN A 106 -1.39 13.31 -18.88
C ASN A 106 -2.70 14.03 -18.57
N LYS A 107 -3.28 14.78 -19.52
CA LYS A 107 -4.53 15.51 -19.30
C LYS A 107 -5.71 14.57 -19.08
N VAL A 108 -5.79 13.54 -19.93
CA VAL A 108 -6.82 12.50 -19.78
C VAL A 108 -6.63 11.72 -18.49
N ALA A 109 -5.39 11.36 -18.13
CA ALA A 109 -5.10 10.64 -16.90
C ALA A 109 -5.54 11.42 -15.66
N VAL A 110 -5.21 12.72 -15.56
CA VAL A 110 -5.64 13.57 -14.45
C VAL A 110 -7.17 13.62 -14.35
N LEU A 111 -7.87 13.87 -15.45
CA LEU A 111 -9.34 13.96 -15.44
C LEU A 111 -10.02 12.62 -15.13
N VAL A 112 -9.45 11.50 -15.58
CA VAL A 112 -9.93 10.15 -15.24
C VAL A 112 -9.73 9.87 -13.76
N GLY A 113 -8.57 10.24 -13.20
CA GLY A 113 -8.30 10.15 -11.76
C GLY A 113 -9.29 10.96 -10.93
N ASP A 114 -9.60 12.21 -11.34
CA ASP A 114 -10.58 13.06 -10.68
C ASP A 114 -11.99 12.48 -10.74
N TYR A 115 -12.37 11.89 -11.88
CA TYR A 115 -13.66 11.22 -12.03
C TYR A 115 -13.77 10.02 -11.07
N ILE A 116 -12.74 9.19 -11.00
CA ILE A 116 -12.71 8.02 -10.12
C ILE A 116 -12.75 8.46 -8.65
N LEU A 117 -11.98 9.50 -8.27
CA LEU A 117 -11.99 10.06 -6.92
C LEU A 117 -13.36 10.60 -6.54
N SER A 118 -14.01 11.35 -7.42
CA SER A 118 -15.37 11.84 -7.21
C SER A 118 -16.38 10.71 -7.06
N THR A 119 -16.20 9.64 -7.84
CA THR A 119 -17.02 8.43 -7.75
C THR A 119 -16.80 7.69 -6.41
N ALA A 120 -15.57 7.68 -5.89
CA ALA A 120 -15.27 7.15 -4.56
C ALA A 120 -16.02 7.91 -3.47
N LEU A 121 -15.98 9.25 -3.51
CA LEU A 121 -16.69 10.11 -2.56
C LEU A 121 -18.21 9.90 -2.63
N LEU A 122 -18.77 9.76 -3.83
CA LEU A 122 -20.19 9.48 -4.01
C LEU A 122 -20.57 8.14 -3.36
N ASN A 123 -19.79 7.07 -3.58
CA ASN A 123 -20.08 5.75 -2.98
C ASN A 123 -20.10 5.79 -1.45
N VAL A 124 -19.10 6.41 -0.83
CA VAL A 124 -19.06 6.49 0.64
C VAL A 124 -20.14 7.45 1.19
N SER A 125 -20.55 8.48 0.46
CA SER A 125 -21.65 9.34 0.87
C SER A 125 -22.99 8.59 0.96
N LEU A 126 -23.18 7.59 0.09
CA LEU A 126 -24.36 6.73 0.07
C LEU A 126 -24.44 5.74 1.25
N THR A 127 -23.34 5.59 2.03
CA THR A 127 -23.38 4.82 3.28
C THR A 127 -24.19 5.50 4.38
N GLY A 128 -24.44 6.81 4.28
CA GLY A 128 -25.07 7.62 5.32
C GLY A 128 -24.20 7.81 6.57
N SER A 129 -22.95 7.31 6.59
CA SER A 129 -22.03 7.43 7.71
C SER A 129 -21.08 8.60 7.51
N GLN A 130 -21.23 9.64 8.33
CA GLN A 130 -20.31 10.78 8.34
C GLN A 130 -18.88 10.35 8.71
N ASP A 131 -18.74 9.37 9.60
CA ASP A 131 -17.43 8.87 10.05
C ASP A 131 -16.67 8.22 8.90
N ILE A 132 -17.34 7.38 8.10
CA ILE A 132 -16.74 6.73 6.94
C ILE A 132 -16.34 7.77 5.88
N VAL A 133 -17.20 8.74 5.58
CA VAL A 133 -16.89 9.83 4.64
C VAL A 133 -15.69 10.64 5.11
N SER A 134 -15.69 11.04 6.39
CA SER A 134 -14.59 11.82 6.99
C SER A 134 -13.29 11.01 6.99
N TYR A 135 -13.36 9.72 7.26
CA TYR A 135 -12.20 8.85 7.27
C TYR A 135 -11.56 8.72 5.87
N LEU A 136 -12.38 8.49 4.84
CA LEU A 136 -11.90 8.40 3.46
C LEU A 136 -11.29 9.74 2.98
N ALA A 137 -11.91 10.85 3.31
CA ALA A 137 -11.39 12.19 2.96
C ALA A 137 -10.03 12.45 3.63
N ARG A 138 -9.89 12.12 4.91
CA ARG A 138 -8.61 12.21 5.64
C ARG A 138 -7.55 11.29 5.04
N LEU A 139 -7.92 10.07 4.63
CA LEU A 139 -7.00 9.16 3.95
C LEU A 139 -6.43 9.81 2.68
N GLY A 140 -7.27 10.42 1.84
CA GLY A 140 -6.82 11.13 0.65
C GLY A 140 -5.79 12.24 0.98
N GLN A 141 -6.05 13.03 2.03
CA GLN A 141 -5.10 14.04 2.52
C GLN A 141 -3.78 13.40 2.98
N THR A 142 -3.84 12.29 3.73
CA THR A 142 -2.66 11.60 4.25
C THR A 142 -1.79 11.03 3.12
N LEU A 143 -2.41 10.40 2.12
CA LEU A 143 -1.68 9.86 0.96
C LEU A 143 -0.97 10.98 0.19
N SER A 144 -1.67 12.08 -0.12
CA SER A 144 -1.08 13.23 -0.81
C SER A 144 0.06 13.87 0.00
N ASN A 145 -0.14 14.01 1.33
CA ASN A 145 0.91 14.54 2.20
C ASN A 145 2.13 13.60 2.27
N GLY A 146 1.92 12.29 2.24
CA GLY A 146 3.00 11.29 2.19
C GLY A 146 3.85 11.41 0.92
N GLU A 147 3.21 11.66 -0.24
CA GLU A 147 3.94 11.92 -1.49
C GLU A 147 4.76 13.22 -1.41
N ILE A 148 4.17 14.31 -0.92
CA ILE A 148 4.88 15.59 -0.72
C ILE A 148 6.05 15.42 0.26
N LEU A 149 5.85 14.68 1.35
CA LEU A 149 6.89 14.40 2.33
C LEU A 149 8.05 13.59 1.70
N GLN A 150 7.73 12.59 0.88
CA GLN A 150 8.75 11.82 0.16
C GLN A 150 9.57 12.71 -0.78
N LEU A 151 8.91 13.56 -1.58
CA LEU A 151 9.60 14.50 -2.47
C LEU A 151 10.50 15.48 -1.69
N THR A 152 10.01 16.00 -0.56
CA THR A 152 10.77 16.88 0.32
C THR A 152 11.94 16.14 0.97
N ASN A 153 11.76 14.87 1.37
CA ASN A 153 12.81 14.08 2.00
C ASN A 153 13.94 13.72 1.03
N ILE A 154 13.67 13.52 -0.25
CA ILE A 154 14.71 13.33 -1.27
C ILE A 154 15.65 14.54 -1.30
N SER A 155 15.13 15.76 -1.21
CA SER A 155 15.92 16.99 -1.20
C SER A 155 16.52 17.36 0.17
N ASN A 156 16.10 16.72 1.27
CA ASN A 156 16.61 16.97 2.61
C ASN A 156 17.86 16.12 2.88
N GLN A 157 18.90 16.70 3.52
CA GLN A 157 20.15 16.01 3.86
C GLN A 157 20.08 15.17 5.15
N GLU A 158 18.90 14.89 5.66
CA GLU A 158 18.72 14.04 6.85
C GLU A 158 18.61 12.56 6.46
N ILE A 159 19.36 11.69 7.15
CA ILE A 159 19.28 10.23 7.05
C ILE A 159 18.76 9.70 8.38
N SER A 160 17.42 9.64 8.50
CA SER A 160 16.71 9.34 9.73
C SER A 160 15.76 8.16 9.54
N GLU A 161 15.82 7.20 10.47
CA GLU A 161 14.85 6.09 10.52
C GLU A 161 13.45 6.60 10.87
N GLU A 162 13.32 7.64 11.70
CA GLU A 162 12.05 8.26 12.03
C GLU A 162 11.36 8.83 10.80
N VAL A 163 12.09 9.60 9.99
CA VAL A 163 11.59 10.16 8.73
C VAL A 163 11.20 9.04 7.76
N TYR A 164 11.99 7.98 7.66
CA TYR A 164 11.64 6.81 6.85
C TYR A 164 10.29 6.22 7.27
N TYR A 165 10.08 5.99 8.58
CA TYR A 165 8.79 5.46 9.06
C TYR A 165 7.63 6.43 8.82
N ASP A 166 7.83 7.73 8.96
CA ASP A 166 6.80 8.72 8.68
C ASP A 166 6.37 8.72 7.21
N VAL A 167 7.32 8.60 6.29
CA VAL A 167 7.03 8.48 4.85
C VAL A 167 6.23 7.20 4.57
N ILE A 168 6.71 6.04 5.01
CA ILE A 168 6.03 4.77 4.68
C ILE A 168 4.68 4.63 5.37
N ARG A 169 4.49 5.23 6.56
CA ARG A 169 3.19 5.25 7.23
C ARG A 169 2.17 6.06 6.46
N GLN A 170 2.53 7.23 5.96
CA GLN A 170 1.60 8.10 5.24
C GLN A 170 1.37 7.63 3.80
N LYS A 171 2.43 7.20 3.10
CA LYS A 171 2.32 6.78 1.69
C LYS A 171 1.70 5.40 1.51
N THR A 172 2.08 4.43 2.34
CA THR A 172 1.72 3.01 2.16
C THR A 172 0.84 2.48 3.27
N ALA A 173 1.25 2.62 4.54
CA ALA A 173 0.56 1.99 5.65
C ALA A 173 -0.82 2.60 5.93
N ALA A 174 -1.01 3.90 5.70
CA ALA A 174 -2.30 4.58 5.88
C ALA A 174 -3.43 3.92 5.10
N LEU A 175 -3.15 3.38 3.92
CA LEU A 175 -4.14 2.70 3.10
C LEU A 175 -4.56 1.34 3.71
N PHE A 176 -3.63 0.56 4.26
CA PHE A 176 -3.94 -0.69 4.97
C PHE A 176 -4.63 -0.42 6.31
N GLU A 177 -4.20 0.61 7.02
CA GLU A 177 -4.87 1.12 8.23
C GLU A 177 -6.33 1.45 7.92
N ALA A 178 -6.58 2.19 6.83
CA ALA A 178 -7.92 2.54 6.40
C ALA A 178 -8.75 1.31 6.01
N CYS A 179 -8.17 0.31 5.38
CA CYS A 179 -8.88 -0.94 5.07
C CYS A 179 -9.41 -1.59 6.34
N ALA A 180 -8.56 -1.78 7.35
CA ALA A 180 -8.96 -2.42 8.59
C ALA A 180 -9.91 -1.52 9.43
N GLY A 181 -9.60 -0.21 9.52
CA GLY A 181 -10.43 0.76 10.24
C GLY A 181 -11.83 0.90 9.66
N ILE A 182 -11.95 1.05 8.34
CA ILE A 182 -13.25 1.13 7.65
C ILE A 182 -14.02 -0.18 7.74
N GLY A 183 -13.34 -1.33 7.65
CA GLY A 183 -13.97 -2.63 7.88
C GLY A 183 -14.66 -2.70 9.25
N ALA A 184 -13.99 -2.28 10.31
CA ALA A 184 -14.54 -2.22 11.67
C ALA A 184 -15.66 -1.16 11.81
N LEU A 185 -15.46 0.05 11.28
CA LEU A 185 -16.46 1.13 11.30
C LEU A 185 -17.75 0.73 10.59
N SER A 186 -17.66 0.01 9.48
CA SER A 186 -18.81 -0.33 8.64
C SER A 186 -19.84 -1.26 9.32
N VAL A 187 -19.41 -1.95 10.37
CA VAL A 187 -20.27 -2.85 11.16
C VAL A 187 -20.61 -2.30 12.55
N GLY A 188 -20.24 -1.04 12.82
CA GLY A 188 -20.70 -0.29 13.99
C GLY A 188 -20.15 -0.77 15.33
N VAL A 189 -18.92 -1.29 15.37
CA VAL A 189 -18.26 -1.66 16.63
C VAL A 189 -17.79 -0.44 17.43
N ASP A 190 -17.49 -0.67 18.68
CA ASP A 190 -16.94 0.36 19.57
C ASP A 190 -15.58 0.91 19.09
N ASN A 191 -15.24 2.10 19.58
CA ASN A 191 -14.02 2.81 19.15
C ASN A 191 -12.74 2.04 19.52
N GLU A 192 -12.74 1.25 20.58
CA GLU A 192 -11.58 0.44 20.97
C GLU A 192 -11.21 -0.57 19.89
N LYS A 193 -12.22 -1.29 19.37
CA LYS A 193 -12.03 -2.26 18.28
C LYS A 193 -11.63 -1.57 16.97
N VAL A 194 -12.21 -0.38 16.67
CA VAL A 194 -11.82 0.40 15.50
C VAL A 194 -10.34 0.79 15.57
N GLU A 195 -9.88 1.31 16.72
CA GLU A 195 -8.47 1.70 16.88
C GLU A 195 -7.53 0.49 16.91
N ALA A 196 -7.96 -0.65 17.44
CA ALA A 196 -7.20 -1.90 17.38
C ALA A 196 -7.07 -2.38 15.92
N ALA A 197 -8.15 -2.35 15.14
CA ALA A 197 -8.14 -2.70 13.71
C ALA A 197 -7.24 -1.75 12.90
N LYS A 198 -7.28 -0.44 13.17
CA LYS A 198 -6.39 0.53 12.53
C LYS A 198 -4.92 0.20 12.77
N ARG A 199 -4.53 -0.05 14.04
CA ARG A 199 -3.15 -0.45 14.36
C ARG A 199 -2.73 -1.72 13.64
N PHE A 200 -3.61 -2.71 13.58
CA PHE A 200 -3.39 -3.95 12.83
C PHE A 200 -3.15 -3.68 11.34
N GLY A 201 -4.01 -2.88 10.70
CA GLY A 201 -3.85 -2.48 9.30
C GLY A 201 -2.56 -1.70 9.06
N SER A 202 -2.24 -0.74 9.92
CA SER A 202 -1.00 0.06 9.86
C SER A 202 0.24 -0.84 9.90
N ASN A 203 0.28 -1.81 10.83
CA ASN A 203 1.39 -2.76 10.94
C ASN A 203 1.53 -3.63 9.68
N ILE A 204 0.43 -4.10 9.08
CA ILE A 204 0.46 -4.81 7.79
C ILE A 204 1.09 -3.94 6.71
N GLY A 205 0.72 -2.67 6.64
CA GLY A 205 1.24 -1.74 5.64
C GLY A 205 2.73 -1.47 5.82
N VAL A 206 3.21 -1.35 7.06
CA VAL A 206 4.64 -1.23 7.38
C VAL A 206 5.40 -2.50 6.99
N ILE A 207 4.89 -3.69 7.34
CA ILE A 207 5.46 -4.97 6.92
C ILE A 207 5.55 -5.05 5.40
N PHE A 208 4.47 -4.64 4.71
CA PHE A 208 4.41 -4.64 3.26
C PHE A 208 5.52 -3.80 2.64
N GLN A 209 5.75 -2.57 3.16
CA GLN A 209 6.78 -1.68 2.63
C GLN A 209 8.19 -2.16 2.97
N ILE A 210 8.46 -2.54 4.22
CA ILE A 210 9.79 -3.06 4.60
C ILE A 210 10.15 -4.29 3.75
N ARG A 211 9.18 -5.15 3.43
CA ARG A 211 9.40 -6.29 2.55
C ARG A 211 9.76 -5.88 1.12
N ASP A 212 9.07 -4.88 0.56
CA ASP A 212 9.40 -4.34 -0.76
C ASP A 212 10.81 -3.75 -0.78
N ASP A 213 11.16 -2.98 0.24
CA ASP A 213 12.47 -2.37 0.36
C ASP A 213 13.59 -3.42 0.46
N ILE A 214 13.37 -4.52 1.20
CA ILE A 214 14.34 -5.63 1.28
C ILE A 214 14.55 -6.27 -0.10
N PHE A 215 13.50 -6.42 -0.91
CA PHE A 215 13.63 -7.00 -2.25
C PHE A 215 14.56 -6.21 -3.16
N ASP A 216 14.62 -4.88 -3.00
CA ASP A 216 15.49 -4.02 -3.80
C ASP A 216 17.00 -4.26 -3.58
N TYR A 217 17.37 -5.02 -2.54
CA TYR A 217 18.75 -5.40 -2.25
C TYR A 217 19.21 -6.72 -2.91
N TYR A 218 18.31 -7.44 -3.57
CA TYR A 218 18.62 -8.72 -4.20
C TYR A 218 18.31 -8.71 -5.69
N ASP A 219 19.23 -9.31 -6.47
CA ASP A 219 18.96 -9.56 -7.88
C ASP A 219 17.80 -10.55 -8.01
N SER A 220 16.73 -10.12 -8.63
CA SER A 220 15.60 -10.98 -8.93
C SER A 220 15.33 -10.96 -10.43
N PRO A 221 15.80 -11.98 -11.18
CA PRO A 221 15.52 -12.12 -12.59
C PRO A 221 14.00 -12.16 -12.91
N GLU A 222 13.20 -12.60 -11.93
CA GLU A 222 11.75 -12.70 -12.05
C GLU A 222 11.07 -11.30 -12.04
N ILE A 223 11.74 -10.26 -11.51
CA ILE A 223 11.18 -8.90 -11.35
C ILE A 223 11.61 -7.99 -12.51
N GLY A 224 12.73 -8.30 -13.16
CA GLY A 224 13.27 -7.49 -14.27
C GLY A 224 13.74 -6.09 -13.87
N LYS A 225 13.87 -5.80 -12.56
CA LYS A 225 14.43 -4.56 -12.03
C LYS A 225 15.86 -4.75 -11.58
N PRO A 226 16.75 -3.80 -11.86
CA PRO A 226 18.10 -3.81 -11.30
C PRO A 226 18.04 -3.60 -9.78
N THR A 227 18.99 -4.21 -9.05
CA THR A 227 19.18 -4.00 -7.62
C THR A 227 19.48 -2.53 -7.31
N GLY A 228 18.90 -1.97 -6.24
CA GLY A 228 19.12 -0.58 -5.84
C GLY A 228 18.30 0.44 -6.64
N ASN A 229 17.16 0.06 -7.18
CA ASN A 229 16.27 0.95 -7.91
C ASN A 229 15.78 2.13 -7.04
N ASP A 230 15.47 1.88 -5.76
CA ASP A 230 15.09 2.93 -4.82
C ASP A 230 16.21 3.98 -4.66
N MET A 231 17.46 3.54 -4.59
CA MET A 231 18.61 4.45 -4.53
C MET A 231 18.79 5.21 -5.86
N ALA A 232 18.53 4.58 -7.00
CA ALA A 232 18.56 5.28 -8.30
C ALA A 232 17.47 6.37 -8.38
N GLU A 233 16.37 6.22 -7.66
CA GLU A 233 15.29 7.21 -7.52
C GLU A 233 15.53 8.22 -6.38
N GLY A 234 16.71 8.23 -5.75
CA GLY A 234 17.05 9.16 -4.67
C GLY A 234 16.54 8.75 -3.29
N LYS A 235 16.05 7.51 -3.12
CA LYS A 235 15.44 7.02 -1.88
C LYS A 235 16.43 6.17 -1.10
N LEU A 236 16.52 6.41 0.21
CA LEU A 236 17.25 5.55 1.14
C LEU A 236 16.23 4.77 1.98
N THR A 237 16.38 3.45 2.02
CA THR A 237 15.47 2.55 2.71
C THR A 237 16.07 1.98 3.99
N LEU A 238 15.25 1.32 4.82
CA LEU A 238 15.60 0.91 6.17
C LEU A 238 16.95 0.16 6.29
N PRO A 239 17.32 -0.79 5.39
CA PRO A 239 18.59 -1.50 5.51
C PRO A 239 19.81 -0.59 5.43
N VAL A 240 19.86 0.33 4.46
CA VAL A 240 21.01 1.24 4.31
C VAL A 240 21.02 2.31 5.38
N ILE A 241 19.85 2.83 5.80
CA ILE A 241 19.74 3.80 6.91
C ILE A 241 20.32 3.22 8.18
N TYR A 242 19.96 1.98 8.54
CA TYR A 242 20.51 1.28 9.70
C TYR A 242 22.03 1.12 9.60
N ALA A 243 22.55 0.62 8.47
CA ALA A 243 23.97 0.40 8.28
C ALA A 243 24.78 1.70 8.41
N LEU A 244 24.29 2.81 7.84
CA LEU A 244 24.90 4.13 7.94
C LEU A 244 24.91 4.63 9.39
N ASN A 245 23.77 4.55 10.08
CA ASN A 245 23.62 5.04 11.44
C ASN A 245 24.41 4.22 12.46
N SER A 246 24.55 2.91 12.24
CA SER A 246 25.30 2.03 13.14
C SER A 246 26.81 2.11 12.98
N THR A 247 27.30 2.31 11.76
CA THR A 247 28.74 2.32 11.49
C THR A 247 29.37 3.71 11.48
N GLN A 248 28.58 4.76 11.18
CA GLN A 248 29.05 6.13 10.99
C GLN A 248 30.17 6.26 9.93
N ASP A 249 30.14 5.39 8.90
CA ASP A 249 31.13 5.38 7.84
C ASP A 249 31.04 6.65 6.98
N ALA A 250 32.07 7.50 7.03
CA ALA A 250 32.07 8.80 6.39
C ALA A 250 32.06 8.72 4.84
N GLU A 251 32.63 7.65 4.26
CA GLU A 251 32.61 7.44 2.81
C GLU A 251 31.22 7.03 2.33
N MET A 252 30.60 6.07 3.03
CA MET A 252 29.26 5.62 2.71
C MET A 252 28.20 6.70 2.95
N MET A 253 28.37 7.53 3.98
CA MET A 253 27.53 8.72 4.20
C MET A 253 27.58 9.69 3.02
N LYS A 254 28.77 9.97 2.47
CA LYS A 254 28.91 10.82 1.27
C LYS A 254 28.19 10.22 0.06
N LEU A 255 28.26 8.89 -0.13
CA LEU A 255 27.54 8.22 -1.21
C LEU A 255 26.01 8.27 -1.00
N ALA A 256 25.55 8.14 0.24
CA ALA A 256 24.14 8.28 0.56
C ALA A 256 23.59 9.69 0.28
N PHE A 257 24.38 10.72 0.52
CA PHE A 257 24.01 12.09 0.12
C PHE A 257 23.96 12.26 -1.39
N LYS A 258 24.90 11.66 -2.15
CA LYS A 258 24.83 11.64 -3.62
C LYS A 258 23.56 10.95 -4.13
N VAL A 259 23.10 9.87 -3.46
CA VAL A 259 21.82 9.25 -3.77
C VAL A 259 20.70 10.27 -3.67
N LYS A 260 20.62 11.01 -2.56
CA LYS A 260 19.58 12.03 -2.34
C LYS A 260 19.66 13.22 -3.30
N GLU A 261 20.84 13.54 -3.80
CA GLU A 261 21.08 14.58 -4.80
C GLU A 261 20.81 14.11 -6.23
N GLY A 262 20.59 12.79 -6.44
CA GLY A 262 20.42 12.20 -7.77
C GLY A 262 21.70 12.13 -8.60
N ASP A 263 22.88 12.32 -7.95
CA ASP A 263 24.23 12.31 -8.59
C ASP A 263 25.00 11.03 -8.22
N VAL A 264 24.35 9.89 -8.27
CA VAL A 264 24.92 8.59 -7.91
C VAL A 264 25.02 7.68 -9.12
N SER A 265 26.19 7.03 -9.31
CA SER A 265 26.39 6.05 -10.36
C SER A 265 25.88 4.66 -9.94
N ALA A 266 25.63 3.78 -10.93
CA ALA A 266 25.24 2.39 -10.69
C ALA A 266 26.30 1.62 -9.88
N GLU A 267 27.59 1.94 -10.03
CA GLU A 267 28.68 1.35 -9.27
C GLU A 267 28.63 1.77 -7.79
N GLU A 268 28.36 3.06 -7.53
CA GLU A 268 28.21 3.62 -6.18
C GLU A 268 26.98 3.04 -5.48
N ILE A 269 25.84 2.88 -6.19
CA ILE A 269 24.65 2.18 -5.69
C ILE A 269 25.01 0.75 -5.30
N SER A 270 25.67 0.00 -6.17
CA SER A 270 26.11 -1.38 -5.89
C SER A 270 27.01 -1.47 -4.66
N LYS A 271 27.83 -0.41 -4.41
CA LYS A 271 28.66 -0.31 -3.22
C LYS A 271 27.84 -0.11 -1.96
N LEU A 272 26.84 0.79 -1.98
CA LEU A 272 25.91 1.02 -0.87
C LEU A 272 25.04 -0.21 -0.56
N VAL A 273 24.55 -0.91 -1.59
CA VAL A 273 23.80 -2.17 -1.42
C VAL A 273 24.64 -3.21 -0.69
N ARG A 274 25.88 -3.48 -1.15
CA ARG A 274 26.78 -4.41 -0.47
C ARG A 274 27.14 -3.98 0.95
N PHE A 275 27.33 -2.66 1.14
CA PHE A 275 27.60 -2.11 2.47
C PHE A 275 26.43 -2.37 3.43
N ALA A 276 25.20 -2.12 3.01
CA ALA A 276 24.02 -2.37 3.83
C ALA A 276 23.87 -3.86 4.20
N ILE A 277 24.06 -4.77 3.24
CA ILE A 277 24.01 -6.22 3.47
C ILE A 277 25.10 -6.63 4.47
N ASN A 278 26.35 -6.22 4.25
CA ASN A 278 27.50 -6.64 5.06
C ASN A 278 27.48 -6.07 6.51
N ASN A 279 26.74 -5.02 6.76
CA ASN A 279 26.61 -4.36 8.07
C ASN A 279 25.27 -4.63 8.76
N GLY A 280 24.61 -5.75 8.41
CA GLY A 280 23.43 -6.22 9.14
C GLY A 280 22.13 -5.45 8.83
N GLY A 281 22.10 -4.62 7.78
CA GLY A 281 20.92 -3.82 7.43
C GLY A 281 19.70 -4.67 7.09
N ILE A 282 19.90 -5.77 6.37
CA ILE A 282 18.80 -6.70 6.03
C ILE A 282 18.27 -7.39 7.28
N GLU A 283 19.16 -7.94 8.11
CA GLU A 283 18.77 -8.59 9.36
C GLU A 283 18.00 -7.66 10.29
N TYR A 284 18.44 -6.41 10.38
CA TYR A 284 17.71 -5.38 11.14
C TYR A 284 16.30 -5.18 10.59
N ALA A 285 16.14 -4.98 9.29
CA ALA A 285 14.86 -4.79 8.64
C ALA A 285 13.93 -6.00 8.82
N GLU A 286 14.44 -7.23 8.71
CA GLU A 286 13.69 -8.46 8.98
C GLU A 286 13.25 -8.57 10.45
N ASN A 287 14.09 -8.18 11.41
CA ASN A 287 13.75 -8.15 12.83
C ASN A 287 12.66 -7.12 13.12
N ARG A 288 12.72 -5.94 12.50
CA ARG A 288 11.65 -4.92 12.62
C ARG A 288 10.34 -5.44 12.03
N MET A 289 10.37 -6.04 10.87
CA MET A 289 9.20 -6.65 10.24
C MET A 289 8.59 -7.74 11.14
N LYS A 290 9.42 -8.57 11.80
CA LYS A 290 8.96 -9.59 12.75
C LYS A 290 8.24 -8.98 13.96
N GLN A 291 8.74 -7.87 14.51
CA GLN A 291 8.07 -7.18 15.63
C GLN A 291 6.65 -6.74 15.24
N PHE A 292 6.47 -6.09 14.09
CA PHE A 292 5.14 -5.72 13.59
C PHE A 292 4.25 -6.94 13.32
N HIS A 293 4.83 -8.03 12.83
CA HIS A 293 4.11 -9.29 12.63
C HIS A 293 3.59 -9.87 13.96
N ASP A 294 4.43 -9.89 15.00
CA ASP A 294 4.02 -10.41 16.32
C ASP A 294 2.90 -9.55 16.94
N GLU A 295 2.93 -8.23 16.75
CA GLU A 295 1.83 -7.34 17.12
C GLU A 295 0.54 -7.67 16.36
N CYS A 296 0.64 -7.96 15.06
CA CYS A 296 -0.52 -8.40 14.25
C CYS A 296 -1.10 -9.72 14.76
N LEU A 297 -0.27 -10.69 15.13
CA LEU A 297 -0.74 -11.94 15.74
C LEU A 297 -1.45 -11.68 17.07
N GLY A 298 -0.94 -10.76 17.88
CA GLY A 298 -1.58 -10.33 19.13
C GLY A 298 -2.98 -9.76 18.89
N PHE A 299 -3.18 -8.94 17.86
CA PHE A 299 -4.51 -8.48 17.48
C PHE A 299 -5.45 -9.63 17.08
N ILE A 300 -4.98 -10.53 16.22
CA ILE A 300 -5.79 -11.68 15.76
C ILE A 300 -6.20 -12.55 16.94
N ASP A 301 -5.30 -12.83 17.86
CA ASP A 301 -5.59 -13.73 18.99
C ASP A 301 -6.51 -13.10 20.02
N ASN A 302 -6.41 -11.78 20.27
CA ASN A 302 -7.18 -11.08 21.31
C ASN A 302 -8.55 -10.58 20.85
N TYR A 303 -8.71 -10.21 19.56
CA TYR A 303 -9.92 -9.54 19.08
C TYR A 303 -10.79 -10.40 18.14
N ILE A 304 -10.23 -11.44 17.52
CA ILE A 304 -10.97 -12.26 16.54
C ILE A 304 -11.43 -13.55 17.24
N ALA A 305 -12.73 -13.80 17.24
CA ALA A 305 -13.30 -15.02 17.86
C ALA A 305 -13.41 -16.18 16.87
N ASP A 306 -13.81 -15.89 15.62
CA ASP A 306 -14.04 -16.88 14.58
C ASP A 306 -12.75 -17.53 14.09
N ALA A 307 -12.68 -18.87 14.10
CA ALA A 307 -11.48 -19.62 13.76
C ALA A 307 -11.14 -19.56 12.25
N ASP A 308 -12.15 -19.56 11.37
CA ASP A 308 -11.92 -19.45 9.93
C ASP A 308 -11.38 -18.06 9.57
N ILE A 309 -11.90 -17.00 10.20
CA ILE A 309 -11.40 -15.63 10.02
C ILE A 309 -9.99 -15.49 10.58
N LYS A 310 -9.71 -16.07 11.76
CA LYS A 310 -8.32 -16.09 12.31
C LYS A 310 -7.34 -16.72 11.31
N GLU A 311 -7.68 -17.86 10.76
CA GLU A 311 -6.84 -18.57 9.79
C GLU A 311 -6.64 -17.75 8.51
N SER A 312 -7.69 -17.09 8.03
CA SER A 312 -7.63 -16.23 6.84
C SER A 312 -6.76 -14.97 7.07
N LEU A 313 -6.86 -14.33 8.23
CA LEU A 313 -6.01 -13.18 8.58
C LEU A 313 -4.54 -13.59 8.78
N LYS A 314 -4.27 -14.76 9.38
CA LYS A 314 -2.90 -15.32 9.46
C LYS A 314 -2.36 -15.63 8.06
N ALA A 315 -3.19 -16.20 7.17
CA ALA A 315 -2.80 -16.42 5.78
C ALA A 315 -2.55 -15.11 5.02
N TYR A 316 -3.29 -14.04 5.35
CA TYR A 316 -3.07 -12.71 4.79
C TYR A 316 -1.69 -12.14 5.20
N LEU A 317 -1.33 -12.23 6.48
CA LEU A 317 -0.02 -11.83 6.98
C LEU A 317 1.11 -12.63 6.31
N ASP A 318 0.96 -13.95 6.26
CA ASP A 318 1.91 -14.83 5.60
C ASP A 318 2.09 -14.47 4.12
N PHE A 319 0.98 -14.14 3.42
CA PHE A 319 1.05 -13.72 2.03
C PHE A 319 1.84 -12.42 1.87
N VAL A 320 1.61 -11.42 2.73
CA VAL A 320 2.33 -10.14 2.68
C VAL A 320 3.83 -10.33 2.86
N ILE A 321 4.24 -11.21 3.79
CA ILE A 321 5.65 -11.46 4.10
C ILE A 321 6.32 -12.37 3.05
N LYS A 322 5.64 -13.43 2.61
CA LYS A 322 6.22 -14.50 1.78
C LYS A 322 5.93 -14.33 0.29
N ARG A 323 5.21 -13.27 -0.09
CA ARG A 323 4.96 -12.99 -1.52
C ARG A 323 6.28 -12.93 -2.27
N LYS A 324 6.29 -13.59 -3.42
CA LYS A 324 7.25 -13.30 -4.48
C LYS A 324 6.67 -12.15 -5.29
N LEU A 325 7.48 -11.25 -5.69
CA LEU A 325 7.08 -10.10 -6.53
C LEU A 325 6.51 -10.55 -7.88
#